data_a44a06b7997ae8765745c2616eaa655b
#
_entry.id   a44a06b7997ae8765745c2616eaa655b
#
_cell.length_a   1.000
_cell.length_b   1.000
_cell.length_c   1.000
_cell.angle_alpha   90.00
_cell.angle_beta   90.00
_cell.angle_gamma   90.00
#
_symmetry.space_group_name_H-M   'P 1'
#
loop_
_entity.id
_entity.type
_entity.pdbx_description
1 polymer ?
#
loop_
_entity_poly.entity_id
_entity_poly.type
_entity_poly.pdbx_seq_one_letter_code
_entity_poly.pdbx_strand_id
1 'polypeptide(L)'
;MEELKKRLQKELQQSLDCKVLADQSWGFTAHKVLVSYTTVTKTKMDVLMKMMLMSVKQLSIERPDELAHLLGVELLFVEDLLSIMKGAGLVVNKDVWSITELGVAQLTTGMLLHETETEESVLVVSPLHNEFLDVEKSQPLQENLDRFRYEKDPSIWTTIDISPDSLQSELSALVEQDNTTERQRIVEQVLKVEKIDQIQIPCFEFHIHNTNQDALYARIWNTFTEQWDETLEQLVLTNERSSWRERYLTKEEEIIHET
;
A
#
# COMPACT_ATOMS: atom_id res chain seq x y z
N MET A 1 16.42 14.48 -15.77
CA MET A 1 16.66 15.11 -14.43
C MET A 1 16.81 16.64 -14.55
N GLU A 2 17.82 17.15 -15.23
CA GLU A 2 18.07 18.61 -15.38
C GLU A 2 16.90 19.40 -16.00
N GLU A 3 16.21 18.85 -16.99
CA GLU A 3 15.04 19.52 -17.58
C GLU A 3 13.87 19.62 -16.61
N LEU A 4 13.63 18.56 -15.82
CA LEU A 4 12.60 18.56 -14.78
C LEU A 4 12.93 19.60 -13.71
N LYS A 5 14.16 19.62 -13.22
CA LYS A 5 14.64 20.59 -12.23
C LYS A 5 14.43 22.04 -12.71
N LYS A 6 14.81 22.35 -13.95
CA LYS A 6 14.58 23.66 -14.56
C LYS A 6 13.10 24.03 -14.70
N ARG A 7 12.24 23.05 -15.00
CA ARG A 7 10.79 23.25 -15.07
C ARG A 7 10.23 23.62 -13.70
N LEU A 8 10.59 22.84 -12.66
CA LEU A 8 10.17 23.08 -11.29
C LEU A 8 10.66 24.44 -10.76
N GLN A 9 11.91 24.80 -11.05
CA GLN A 9 12.46 26.10 -10.70
C GLN A 9 11.68 27.25 -11.33
N LYS A 10 11.31 27.13 -12.62
CA LYS A 10 10.47 28.14 -13.29
C LYS A 10 9.08 28.21 -12.69
N GLU A 11 8.49 27.09 -12.29
CA GLU A 11 7.19 27.02 -11.64
C GLU A 11 7.23 27.77 -10.29
N LEU A 12 8.24 27.53 -9.47
CA LEU A 12 8.44 28.21 -8.20
C LEU A 12 8.67 29.73 -8.35
N GLN A 13 9.24 30.18 -9.47
CA GLN A 13 9.51 31.58 -9.80
C GLN A 13 8.33 32.29 -10.49
N GLN A 14 7.22 31.63 -10.76
CA GLN A 14 6.03 32.27 -11.38
C GLN A 14 5.44 33.36 -10.48
N SER A 15 5.57 33.23 -9.16
CA SER A 15 5.22 34.30 -8.24
C SER A 15 6.33 35.34 -8.18
N LEU A 16 5.99 36.61 -8.43
CA LEU A 16 6.94 37.74 -8.39
C LEU A 16 7.59 37.91 -7.01
N ASP A 17 6.95 37.40 -5.97
CA ASP A 17 7.39 37.49 -4.59
C ASP A 17 8.34 36.38 -4.16
N CYS A 18 8.55 35.35 -5.00
CA CYS A 18 9.36 34.20 -4.67
C CYS A 18 10.68 34.19 -5.45
N LYS A 19 11.80 34.26 -4.74
CA LYS A 19 13.14 34.07 -5.28
C LYS A 19 13.69 32.73 -4.89
N VAL A 20 14.16 31.94 -5.86
CA VAL A 20 14.98 30.76 -5.57
C VAL A 20 16.41 31.21 -5.31
N LEU A 21 16.88 31.00 -4.08
CA LEU A 21 18.21 31.44 -3.61
C LEU A 21 19.29 30.39 -3.89
N ALA A 22 18.92 29.12 -3.76
CA ALA A 22 19.81 28.00 -4.00
C ALA A 22 18.98 26.78 -4.42
N ASP A 23 19.63 25.87 -5.14
CA ASP A 23 19.09 24.56 -5.47
C ASP A 23 20.17 23.49 -5.33
N GLN A 24 19.77 22.29 -4.95
CA GLN A 24 20.62 21.13 -4.86
C GLN A 24 19.87 19.87 -5.22
N SER A 25 20.63 18.83 -5.57
CA SER A 25 20.09 17.50 -5.88
C SER A 25 20.80 16.49 -5.01
N TRP A 26 20.04 15.59 -4.41
CA TRP A 26 20.52 14.52 -3.55
C TRP A 26 19.55 13.37 -3.60
N GLY A 27 19.89 12.24 -2.98
CA GLY A 27 19.01 11.10 -2.89
C GLY A 27 18.88 10.59 -1.47
N PHE A 28 17.75 9.98 -1.16
CA PHE A 28 17.57 9.20 0.07
C PHE A 28 17.34 7.73 -0.24
N THR A 29 17.64 6.88 0.74
CA THR A 29 17.53 5.44 0.59
C THR A 29 16.14 4.94 0.93
N ALA A 30 15.53 4.19 0.03
CA ALA A 30 14.37 3.37 0.30
C ALA A 30 14.75 1.89 0.17
N HIS A 31 13.99 1.03 0.84
CA HIS A 31 14.23 -0.41 0.87
C HIS A 31 13.15 -1.17 0.14
N LYS A 32 13.54 -2.05 -0.78
CA LYS A 32 12.63 -3.03 -1.37
C LYS A 32 12.52 -4.22 -0.43
N VAL A 33 11.30 -4.57 -0.09
CA VAL A 33 10.98 -5.73 0.74
C VAL A 33 10.07 -6.68 -0.01
N LEU A 34 10.39 -7.96 0.04
CA LEU A 34 9.53 -9.04 -0.41
C LEU A 34 8.66 -9.46 0.77
N VAL A 35 7.36 -9.42 0.59
CA VAL A 35 6.39 -9.83 1.59
C VAL A 35 5.65 -11.05 1.08
N SER A 36 5.75 -12.17 1.82
CA SER A 36 4.94 -13.38 1.59
C SER A 36 3.76 -13.36 2.57
N TYR A 37 2.56 -13.50 2.06
CA TYR A 37 1.33 -13.42 2.84
C TYR A 37 0.28 -14.40 2.33
N THR A 38 -0.74 -14.65 3.13
CA THR A 38 -1.88 -15.47 2.72
C THR A 38 -3.10 -14.61 2.47
N THR A 39 -3.87 -15.00 1.45
CA THR A 39 -5.16 -14.41 1.13
C THR A 39 -6.26 -15.44 1.18
N VAL A 40 -7.45 -15.02 1.57
CA VAL A 40 -8.68 -15.79 1.51
C VAL A 40 -9.66 -15.08 0.58
N THR A 41 -10.17 -15.82 -0.39
CA THR A 41 -11.21 -15.32 -1.28
C THR A 41 -12.58 -15.61 -0.69
N LYS A 42 -13.42 -14.59 -0.60
CA LYS A 42 -14.85 -14.67 -0.25
C LYS A 42 -15.68 -14.43 -1.50
N THR A 43 -16.58 -15.33 -1.80
CA THR A 43 -17.57 -15.14 -2.88
C THR A 43 -18.97 -15.17 -2.32
N LYS A 44 -19.89 -14.48 -2.98
CA LYS A 44 -21.30 -14.56 -2.62
C LYS A 44 -21.80 -15.99 -2.82
N MET A 45 -22.41 -16.55 -1.79
CA MET A 45 -22.96 -17.90 -1.86
C MET A 45 -24.09 -17.96 -2.88
N ASP A 46 -24.07 -18.96 -3.75
CA ASP A 46 -25.14 -19.24 -4.69
C ASP A 46 -26.47 -19.49 -3.96
N VAL A 47 -27.56 -19.05 -4.57
CA VAL A 47 -28.89 -19.16 -3.97
C VAL A 47 -29.28 -20.61 -3.73
N LEU A 48 -29.00 -21.51 -4.67
CA LEU A 48 -29.33 -22.93 -4.54
C LEU A 48 -28.52 -23.58 -3.42
N MET A 49 -27.21 -23.29 -3.35
CA MET A 49 -26.34 -23.75 -2.26
C MET A 49 -26.88 -23.27 -0.90
N LYS A 50 -27.30 -22.00 -0.80
CA LYS A 50 -27.91 -21.44 0.41
C LYS A 50 -29.18 -22.17 0.80
N MET A 51 -30.07 -22.46 -0.16
CA MET A 51 -31.29 -23.20 0.07
C MET A 51 -31.02 -24.63 0.52
N MET A 52 -30.03 -25.31 -0.09
CA MET A 52 -29.61 -26.66 0.31
C MET A 52 -29.09 -26.68 1.75
N LEU A 53 -28.19 -25.73 2.13
CA LEU A 53 -27.69 -25.61 3.51
C LEU A 53 -28.84 -25.38 4.52
N MET A 54 -29.79 -24.53 4.16
CA MET A 54 -30.96 -24.29 5.00
C MET A 54 -31.80 -25.55 5.16
N SER A 55 -32.03 -26.29 4.08
CA SER A 55 -32.80 -27.57 4.09
C SER A 55 -32.11 -28.62 4.95
N VAL A 56 -30.82 -28.83 4.75
CA VAL A 56 -30.00 -29.79 5.53
C VAL A 56 -29.95 -29.39 7.02
N LYS A 57 -29.99 -28.08 7.34
CA LYS A 57 -30.04 -27.58 8.73
C LYS A 57 -31.36 -27.87 9.43
N GLN A 58 -32.46 -27.85 8.69
CA GLN A 58 -33.83 -27.93 9.26
C GLN A 58 -34.45 -29.31 9.14
N LEU A 59 -34.03 -30.11 8.17
CA LEU A 59 -34.64 -31.39 7.81
C LEU A 59 -33.59 -32.51 7.90
N SER A 60 -34.07 -33.72 8.25
CA SER A 60 -33.23 -34.92 8.18
C SER A 60 -33.23 -35.46 6.76
N ILE A 61 -32.21 -35.10 5.97
CA ILE A 61 -32.04 -35.52 4.57
C ILE A 61 -31.11 -36.72 4.54
N GLU A 62 -31.59 -37.87 4.09
CA GLU A 62 -30.78 -39.07 3.96
C GLU A 62 -30.19 -39.18 2.54
N ARG A 63 -30.98 -38.81 1.52
CA ARG A 63 -30.60 -39.00 0.12
C ARG A 63 -30.69 -37.71 -0.68
N PRO A 64 -29.81 -37.53 -1.68
CA PRO A 64 -29.81 -36.32 -2.54
C PRO A 64 -31.11 -36.11 -3.31
N ASP A 65 -31.82 -37.19 -3.69
CA ASP A 65 -33.10 -37.10 -4.41
C ASP A 65 -34.20 -36.40 -3.58
N GLU A 66 -34.17 -36.49 -2.26
CA GLU A 66 -35.08 -35.77 -1.37
C GLU A 66 -34.87 -34.25 -1.49
N LEU A 67 -33.62 -33.79 -1.55
CA LEU A 67 -33.32 -32.39 -1.81
C LEU A 67 -33.72 -31.95 -3.22
N ALA A 68 -33.48 -32.81 -4.22
CA ALA A 68 -33.86 -32.56 -5.60
C ALA A 68 -35.37 -32.33 -5.73
N HIS A 69 -36.16 -33.20 -5.10
CA HIS A 69 -37.63 -33.07 -5.05
C HIS A 69 -38.06 -31.82 -4.28
N LEU A 70 -37.47 -31.56 -3.12
CA LEU A 70 -37.79 -30.40 -2.27
C LEU A 70 -37.56 -29.07 -2.98
N LEU A 71 -36.46 -29.00 -3.70
CA LEU A 71 -35.99 -27.74 -4.35
C LEU A 71 -36.47 -27.61 -5.80
N GLY A 72 -37.04 -28.69 -6.37
CA GLY A 72 -37.53 -28.70 -7.76
C GLY A 72 -36.39 -28.60 -8.79
N VAL A 73 -35.23 -29.19 -8.50
CA VAL A 73 -34.04 -29.19 -9.37
C VAL A 73 -33.63 -30.60 -9.74
N GLU A 74 -32.86 -30.74 -10.80
CA GLU A 74 -32.34 -32.04 -11.24
C GLU A 74 -31.41 -32.67 -10.22
N LEU A 75 -31.51 -33.99 -10.04
CA LEU A 75 -30.71 -34.75 -9.07
C LEU A 75 -29.22 -34.55 -9.27
N LEU A 76 -28.75 -34.58 -10.52
CA LEU A 76 -27.31 -34.41 -10.83
C LEU A 76 -26.75 -33.09 -10.30
N PHE A 77 -27.50 -32.00 -10.41
CA PHE A 77 -27.12 -30.70 -9.86
C PHE A 77 -26.98 -30.70 -8.33
N VAL A 78 -27.91 -31.39 -7.67
CA VAL A 78 -27.87 -31.54 -6.21
C VAL A 78 -26.67 -32.35 -5.76
N GLU A 79 -26.39 -33.47 -6.45
CA GLU A 79 -25.24 -34.33 -6.16
C GLU A 79 -23.88 -33.57 -6.35
N ASP A 80 -23.76 -32.82 -7.43
CA ASP A 80 -22.58 -32.00 -7.70
C ASP A 80 -22.37 -30.93 -6.60
N LEU A 81 -23.43 -30.20 -6.26
CA LEU A 81 -23.36 -29.18 -5.20
C LEU A 81 -23.07 -29.78 -3.83
N LEU A 82 -23.69 -30.92 -3.48
CA LEU A 82 -23.39 -31.63 -2.24
C LEU A 82 -21.92 -32.09 -2.18
N SER A 83 -21.38 -32.53 -3.31
CA SER A 83 -19.96 -32.90 -3.41
C SER A 83 -19.04 -31.70 -3.17
N ILE A 84 -19.35 -30.56 -3.82
CA ILE A 84 -18.61 -29.29 -3.62
C ILE A 84 -18.72 -28.83 -2.16
N MET A 85 -19.92 -28.80 -1.61
CA MET A 85 -20.17 -28.37 -0.22
C MET A 85 -19.52 -29.29 0.80
N LYS A 86 -19.44 -30.60 0.53
CA LYS A 86 -18.73 -31.58 1.35
C LYS A 86 -17.21 -31.37 1.26
N GLY A 87 -16.68 -31.16 0.04
CA GLY A 87 -15.28 -30.81 -0.17
C GLY A 87 -14.86 -29.54 0.55
N ALA A 88 -15.71 -28.52 0.53
CA ALA A 88 -15.54 -27.26 1.27
C ALA A 88 -15.81 -27.37 2.79
N GLY A 89 -16.13 -28.56 3.30
CA GLY A 89 -16.38 -28.78 4.72
C GLY A 89 -17.66 -28.15 5.27
N LEU A 90 -18.61 -27.76 4.40
CA LEU A 90 -19.87 -27.10 4.81
C LEU A 90 -20.91 -28.11 5.31
N VAL A 91 -20.86 -29.30 4.76
CA VAL A 91 -21.75 -30.41 5.11
C VAL A 91 -20.97 -31.71 5.31
N VAL A 92 -21.51 -32.59 6.11
CA VAL A 92 -21.00 -33.96 6.28
C VAL A 92 -22.16 -34.95 6.08
N ASN A 93 -21.82 -36.14 5.60
CA ASN A 93 -22.76 -37.26 5.51
C ASN A 93 -22.27 -38.41 6.39
N LYS A 94 -23.09 -38.75 7.42
CA LYS A 94 -22.89 -39.87 8.32
C LYS A 94 -24.20 -40.68 8.45
N ASP A 95 -24.77 -41.11 7.36
CA ASP A 95 -26.12 -41.66 7.17
C ASP A 95 -27.15 -40.58 6.84
N VAL A 96 -27.08 -39.39 7.46
CA VAL A 96 -27.90 -38.21 7.21
C VAL A 96 -26.98 -37.04 6.88
N TRP A 97 -27.35 -36.22 5.91
CA TRP A 97 -26.65 -34.99 5.61
C TRP A 97 -26.83 -33.98 6.75
N SER A 98 -25.76 -33.45 7.25
CA SER A 98 -25.75 -32.49 8.36
C SER A 98 -24.86 -31.29 8.02
N ILE A 99 -25.29 -30.08 8.40
CA ILE A 99 -24.50 -28.88 8.27
C ILE A 99 -23.41 -28.84 9.35
N THR A 100 -22.21 -28.42 9.00
CA THR A 100 -21.10 -28.24 9.95
C THR A 100 -21.16 -26.87 10.63
N GLU A 101 -20.35 -26.62 11.66
CA GLU A 101 -20.21 -25.30 12.27
C GLU A 101 -19.74 -24.27 11.23
N LEU A 102 -18.78 -24.64 10.36
CA LEU A 102 -18.31 -23.80 9.25
C LEU A 102 -19.46 -23.49 8.28
N GLY A 103 -20.27 -24.50 7.93
CA GLY A 103 -21.45 -24.32 7.08
C GLY A 103 -22.45 -23.34 7.70
N VAL A 104 -22.70 -23.42 9.00
CA VAL A 104 -23.59 -22.48 9.72
C VAL A 104 -23.03 -21.06 9.67
N ALA A 105 -21.73 -20.89 9.93
CA ALA A 105 -21.08 -19.59 9.89
C ALA A 105 -21.16 -18.94 8.50
N GLN A 106 -20.85 -19.71 7.44
CA GLN A 106 -20.93 -19.22 6.07
C GLN A 106 -22.37 -18.98 5.60
N LEU A 107 -23.32 -19.81 5.99
CA LEU A 107 -24.74 -19.58 5.74
C LEU A 107 -25.24 -18.27 6.38
N THR A 108 -24.76 -17.96 7.57
CA THR A 108 -25.15 -16.74 8.30
C THR A 108 -24.63 -15.47 7.61
N THR A 109 -23.40 -15.50 7.10
CA THR A 109 -22.79 -14.38 6.37
C THR A 109 -23.29 -14.31 4.91
N GLY A 110 -23.75 -15.41 4.35
CA GLY A 110 -24.10 -15.54 2.94
C GLY A 110 -22.90 -15.54 2.00
N MET A 111 -21.69 -15.74 2.54
CA MET A 111 -20.42 -15.75 1.80
C MET A 111 -19.79 -17.13 1.88
N LEU A 112 -19.23 -17.57 0.76
CA LEU A 112 -18.43 -18.80 0.66
C LEU A 112 -16.94 -18.44 0.79
N LEU A 113 -16.26 -19.08 1.72
CA LEU A 113 -14.82 -18.97 1.88
C LEU A 113 -14.14 -20.03 1.02
N HIS A 114 -13.16 -19.59 0.22
CA HIS A 114 -12.31 -20.49 -0.55
C HIS A 114 -11.04 -20.84 0.23
N GLU A 115 -10.29 -21.78 -0.28
CA GLU A 115 -8.99 -22.17 0.29
C GLU A 115 -8.04 -20.96 0.35
N THR A 116 -7.18 -20.96 1.35
CA THR A 116 -6.14 -19.95 1.54
C THR A 116 -5.07 -20.09 0.46
N GLU A 117 -4.76 -19.00 -0.22
CA GLU A 117 -3.69 -18.91 -1.22
C GLU A 117 -2.50 -18.15 -0.64
N THR A 118 -1.28 -18.58 -0.98
CA THR A 118 -0.05 -17.87 -0.61
C THR A 118 0.41 -17.01 -1.79
N GLU A 119 0.71 -15.74 -1.49
CA GLU A 119 1.12 -14.75 -2.48
C GLU A 119 2.37 -14.01 -2.01
N GLU A 120 3.03 -13.38 -2.96
CA GLU A 120 4.20 -12.55 -2.72
C GLU A 120 4.04 -11.20 -3.41
N SER A 121 4.40 -10.13 -2.69
CA SER A 121 4.43 -8.78 -3.24
C SER A 121 5.72 -8.06 -2.86
N VAL A 122 6.21 -7.23 -3.77
CA VAL A 122 7.36 -6.36 -3.52
C VAL A 122 6.84 -4.98 -3.14
N LEU A 123 7.20 -4.51 -1.96
CA LEU A 123 6.88 -3.19 -1.46
C LEU A 123 8.15 -2.33 -1.34
N VAL A 124 8.00 -1.02 -1.45
CA VAL A 124 9.07 -0.06 -1.19
C VAL A 124 8.78 0.69 0.10
N VAL A 125 9.70 0.63 1.05
CA VAL A 125 9.60 1.28 2.36
C VAL A 125 10.57 2.43 2.44
N SER A 126 10.09 3.60 2.84
CA SER A 126 10.91 4.76 3.16
C SER A 126 11.07 4.92 4.67
N PRO A 127 12.27 4.68 5.24
CA PRO A 127 12.51 4.90 6.67
C PRO A 127 12.36 6.36 7.10
N LEU A 128 12.59 7.31 6.19
CA LEU A 128 12.47 8.74 6.47
C LEU A 128 11.01 9.17 6.67
N HIS A 129 10.11 8.56 5.90
CA HIS A 129 8.66 8.85 5.96
C HIS A 129 7.93 7.90 6.90
N ASN A 130 8.55 6.77 7.26
CA ASN A 130 7.91 5.66 7.97
C ASN A 130 6.65 5.14 7.24
N GLU A 131 6.69 5.14 5.92
CA GLU A 131 5.57 4.82 5.03
C GLU A 131 6.03 3.94 3.86
N PHE A 132 5.05 3.27 3.24
CA PHE A 132 5.24 2.59 1.97
C PHE A 132 5.09 3.58 0.82
N LEU A 133 5.92 3.41 -0.20
CA LEU A 133 5.89 4.21 -1.41
C LEU A 133 5.29 3.39 -2.55
N ASP A 134 4.40 4.01 -3.32
CA ASP A 134 3.74 3.38 -4.47
C ASP A 134 4.76 3.05 -5.57
N VAL A 135 4.92 1.76 -5.86
CA VAL A 135 5.93 1.25 -6.81
C VAL A 135 5.56 1.48 -8.28
N GLU A 136 4.28 1.67 -8.59
CA GLU A 136 3.80 1.64 -9.98
C GLU A 136 4.27 2.83 -10.83
N LYS A 137 4.77 3.91 -10.23
CA LYS A 137 4.92 5.18 -10.94
C LYS A 137 6.28 5.52 -11.50
N SER A 138 7.38 4.96 -11.03
CA SER A 138 8.69 5.28 -11.62
C SER A 138 9.78 4.26 -11.36
N GLN A 139 10.60 4.00 -12.37
CA GLN A 139 11.88 3.34 -12.15
C GLN A 139 12.84 4.38 -11.57
N PRO A 140 13.40 4.19 -10.37
CA PRO A 140 14.37 5.11 -9.81
C PRO A 140 15.59 5.19 -10.72
N LEU A 141 15.95 6.40 -11.12
CA LEU A 141 17.15 6.65 -11.89
C LEU A 141 18.36 6.34 -11.01
N GLN A 142 19.19 5.42 -11.44
CA GLN A 142 20.47 5.12 -10.78
C GLN A 142 21.49 6.21 -11.15
N GLU A 143 21.40 7.34 -10.50
CA GLU A 143 22.45 8.36 -10.52
C GLU A 143 23.24 8.29 -9.22
N ASN A 144 24.56 8.50 -9.30
CA ASN A 144 25.41 8.65 -8.12
C ASN A 144 25.17 10.04 -7.53
N LEU A 145 24.11 10.18 -6.74
CA LEU A 145 23.75 11.40 -6.05
C LEU A 145 24.35 11.43 -4.65
N ASP A 146 24.61 12.63 -4.16
CA ASP A 146 24.95 12.82 -2.76
C ASP A 146 23.79 12.31 -1.90
N ARG A 147 24.14 11.75 -0.75
CA ARG A 147 23.15 11.24 0.18
C ARG A 147 22.49 12.38 0.95
N PHE A 148 21.19 12.23 1.23
CA PHE A 148 20.49 13.18 2.07
C PHE A 148 21.14 13.33 3.45
N ARG A 149 21.50 14.54 3.82
CA ARG A 149 22.33 14.86 4.99
C ARG A 149 21.72 14.53 6.36
N TYR A 150 20.42 14.37 6.43
CA TYR A 150 19.69 14.00 7.67
C TYR A 150 19.24 12.55 7.68
N GLU A 151 19.62 11.78 6.69
CA GLU A 151 19.32 10.36 6.65
C GLU A 151 20.22 9.60 7.65
N LYS A 152 19.59 8.76 8.48
CA LYS A 152 20.32 7.80 9.31
C LYS A 152 21.01 6.77 8.43
N ASP A 153 22.01 6.06 8.97
CA ASP A 153 22.70 5.02 8.21
C ASP A 153 21.70 3.92 7.77
N PRO A 154 21.44 3.76 6.44
CA PRO A 154 20.45 2.79 5.97
C PRO A 154 20.87 1.33 6.17
N SER A 155 22.15 1.08 6.53
CA SER A 155 22.61 -0.27 6.87
C SER A 155 22.03 -0.76 8.21
N ILE A 156 21.64 0.17 9.09
CA ILE A 156 21.08 -0.13 10.43
C ILE A 156 19.61 -0.51 10.32
N TRP A 157 18.91 -0.06 9.26
CA TRP A 157 17.47 -0.34 9.11
C TRP A 157 17.22 -1.83 8.85
N THR A 158 16.23 -2.38 9.54
CA THR A 158 15.81 -3.77 9.44
C THR A 158 14.30 -3.87 9.20
N THR A 159 13.81 -5.04 8.75
CA THR A 159 12.39 -5.28 8.54
C THR A 159 11.56 -5.26 9.84
N ILE A 160 12.21 -5.34 11.01
CA ILE A 160 11.55 -5.22 12.33
C ILE A 160 11.04 -3.80 12.56
N ASP A 161 11.63 -2.81 11.90
CA ASP A 161 11.21 -1.41 12.00
C ASP A 161 9.89 -1.12 11.25
N ILE A 162 9.40 -2.07 10.47
CA ILE A 162 8.10 -1.95 9.77
C ILE A 162 6.97 -2.21 10.78
N SER A 163 6.05 -1.26 10.90
CA SER A 163 4.84 -1.44 11.69
C SER A 163 3.97 -2.56 11.10
N PRO A 164 3.57 -3.58 11.87
CA PRO A 164 2.68 -4.63 11.39
C PRO A 164 1.33 -4.08 10.88
N ASP A 165 0.79 -3.07 11.54
CA ASP A 165 -0.49 -2.47 11.16
C ASP A 165 -0.39 -1.72 9.82
N SER A 166 0.71 -0.96 9.60
CA SER A 166 0.97 -0.28 8.32
C SER A 166 1.15 -1.30 7.20
N LEU A 167 1.87 -2.39 7.44
CA LEU A 167 2.07 -3.45 6.46
C LEU A 167 0.76 -4.14 6.10
N GLN A 168 -0.06 -4.47 7.09
CA GLN A 168 -1.37 -5.08 6.89
C GLN A 168 -2.30 -4.16 6.08
N SER A 169 -2.29 -2.86 6.38
CA SER A 169 -3.07 -1.86 5.66
C SER A 169 -2.65 -1.75 4.20
N GLU A 170 -1.35 -1.72 3.93
CA GLU A 170 -0.82 -1.63 2.56
C GLU A 170 -1.15 -2.86 1.72
N LEU A 171 -0.93 -4.06 2.29
CA LEU A 171 -1.29 -5.31 1.62
C LEU A 171 -2.81 -5.40 1.37
N SER A 172 -3.62 -4.95 2.32
CA SER A 172 -5.08 -4.93 2.15
C SER A 172 -5.48 -4.00 1.02
N ALA A 173 -4.89 -2.81 0.93
CA ALA A 173 -5.15 -1.88 -0.17
C ALA A 173 -4.77 -2.46 -1.54
N LEU A 174 -3.64 -3.17 -1.64
CA LEU A 174 -3.23 -3.85 -2.86
C LEU A 174 -4.21 -4.95 -3.28
N VAL A 175 -4.61 -5.80 -2.33
CA VAL A 175 -5.52 -6.92 -2.60
C VAL A 175 -6.95 -6.44 -2.91
N GLU A 176 -7.38 -5.32 -2.31
CA GLU A 176 -8.71 -4.74 -2.53
C GLU A 176 -8.90 -4.13 -3.91
N GLN A 177 -7.84 -3.76 -4.62
CA GLN A 177 -7.93 -3.24 -5.99
C GLN A 177 -8.63 -4.22 -6.95
N ASP A 178 -8.46 -5.54 -6.73
CA ASP A 178 -9.07 -6.60 -7.53
C ASP A 178 -10.46 -7.04 -7.04
N ASN A 179 -10.98 -6.43 -5.98
CA ASN A 179 -12.22 -6.81 -5.37
C ASN A 179 -13.44 -6.33 -6.20
N THR A 180 -14.45 -7.20 -6.27
CA THR A 180 -15.75 -6.90 -6.89
C THR A 180 -16.86 -7.08 -5.86
N THR A 181 -18.09 -6.71 -6.23
CA THR A 181 -19.29 -6.93 -5.37
C THR A 181 -19.58 -8.41 -5.11
N GLU A 182 -19.09 -9.31 -5.96
CA GLU A 182 -19.34 -10.75 -5.88
C GLU A 182 -18.15 -11.54 -5.34
N ARG A 183 -16.93 -10.97 -5.44
CA ARG A 183 -15.69 -11.60 -5.02
C ARG A 183 -14.86 -10.60 -4.23
N GLN A 184 -14.51 -10.97 -3.01
CA GLN A 184 -13.65 -10.19 -2.12
C GLN A 184 -12.46 -11.03 -1.71
N ARG A 185 -11.26 -10.50 -1.93
CA ARG A 185 -10.02 -11.07 -1.41
C ARG A 185 -9.60 -10.27 -0.19
N ILE A 186 -9.16 -10.94 0.83
CA ILE A 186 -8.67 -10.34 2.07
C ILE A 186 -7.36 -10.98 2.47
N VAL A 187 -6.46 -10.17 2.98
CA VAL A 187 -5.21 -10.63 3.58
C VAL A 187 -5.53 -11.28 4.93
N GLU A 188 -5.15 -12.54 5.10
CA GLU A 188 -5.38 -13.28 6.33
C GLU A 188 -4.18 -13.17 7.27
N GLN A 189 -2.98 -13.42 6.77
CA GLN A 189 -1.77 -13.42 7.57
C GLN A 189 -0.53 -13.05 6.74
N VAL A 190 0.36 -12.26 7.33
CA VAL A 190 1.72 -12.06 6.83
C VAL A 190 2.60 -13.20 7.33
N LEU A 191 3.24 -13.92 6.41
CA LEU A 191 4.10 -15.06 6.72
C LEU A 191 5.56 -14.64 6.91
N LYS A 192 6.06 -13.77 6.01
CA LYS A 192 7.47 -13.40 5.95
C LYS A 192 7.66 -12.03 5.34
N VAL A 193 8.66 -11.30 5.84
CA VAL A 193 9.13 -10.04 5.26
C VAL A 193 10.64 -10.11 5.11
N GLU A 194 11.14 -9.93 3.90
CA GLU A 194 12.56 -9.99 3.58
C GLU A 194 13.00 -8.73 2.86
N LYS A 195 14.10 -8.13 3.30
CA LYS A 195 14.76 -7.05 2.56
C LYS A 195 15.52 -7.66 1.38
N ILE A 196 15.16 -7.25 0.17
CA ILE A 196 15.75 -7.78 -1.06
C ILE A 196 16.72 -6.82 -1.74
N ASP A 197 16.49 -5.50 -1.60
CA ASP A 197 17.29 -4.49 -2.28
C ASP A 197 17.19 -3.12 -1.60
N GLN A 198 18.08 -2.20 -2.02
CA GLN A 198 18.05 -0.78 -1.66
C GLN A 198 18.03 0.04 -2.93
N ILE A 199 17.22 1.08 -2.94
CA ILE A 199 17.15 2.04 -4.03
C ILE A 199 17.44 3.43 -3.50
N GLN A 200 18.09 4.25 -4.33
CA GLN A 200 18.27 5.66 -4.03
C GLN A 200 17.22 6.46 -4.81
N ILE A 201 16.42 7.23 -4.08
CA ILE A 201 15.36 8.06 -4.64
C ILE A 201 15.87 9.48 -4.79
N PRO A 202 16.02 9.99 -6.02
CA PRO A 202 16.48 11.34 -6.26
C PRO A 202 15.46 12.39 -5.81
N CYS A 203 15.96 13.49 -5.24
CA CYS A 203 15.17 14.65 -4.87
C CYS A 203 15.82 15.95 -5.37
N PHE A 204 14.98 16.94 -5.65
CA PHE A 204 15.40 18.31 -5.93
C PHE A 204 14.97 19.21 -4.79
N GLU A 205 15.93 19.84 -4.14
CA GLU A 205 15.70 20.79 -3.07
C GLU A 205 15.92 22.20 -3.57
N PHE A 206 15.00 23.11 -3.25
CA PHE A 206 15.05 24.53 -3.57
C PHE A 206 14.87 25.33 -2.31
N HIS A 207 15.79 26.27 -2.06
CA HIS A 207 15.65 27.24 -0.97
C HIS A 207 15.03 28.51 -1.54
N ILE A 208 13.95 28.98 -0.94
CA ILE A 208 13.10 30.04 -1.46
C ILE A 208 12.99 31.16 -0.44
N HIS A 209 13.13 32.39 -0.91
CA HIS A 209 12.79 33.60 -0.17
C HIS A 209 11.48 34.20 -0.72
N ASN A 210 10.47 34.25 0.11
CA ASN A 210 9.28 35.04 -0.16
C ASN A 210 9.54 36.47 0.32
N THR A 211 9.78 37.38 -0.62
CA THR A 211 10.16 38.79 -0.32
C THR A 211 9.02 39.57 0.27
N ASN A 212 7.76 39.24 0.00
CA ASN A 212 6.58 39.92 0.52
C ASN A 212 6.36 39.62 2.01
N GLN A 213 6.61 38.37 2.42
CA GLN A 213 6.45 37.91 3.81
C GLN A 213 7.78 37.90 4.58
N ASP A 214 8.88 38.22 3.94
CA ASP A 214 10.26 38.04 4.43
C ASP A 214 10.49 36.63 5.05
N ALA A 215 9.99 35.62 4.36
CA ALA A 215 10.00 34.24 4.82
C ALA A 215 10.92 33.35 3.97
N LEU A 216 11.77 32.57 4.65
CA LEU A 216 12.64 31.58 4.04
C LEU A 216 12.05 30.18 4.26
N TYR A 217 11.96 29.37 3.20
CA TYR A 217 11.47 28.00 3.24
C TYR A 217 12.13 27.13 2.16
N ALA A 218 12.03 25.81 2.32
CA ALA A 218 12.46 24.84 1.33
C ALA A 218 11.25 24.24 0.60
N ARG A 219 11.43 23.92 -0.66
CA ARG A 219 10.58 23.02 -1.42
C ARG A 219 11.42 21.84 -1.91
N ILE A 220 10.91 20.63 -1.70
CA ILE A 220 11.62 19.40 -2.07
C ILE A 220 10.72 18.56 -2.97
N TRP A 221 11.17 18.34 -4.20
CA TRP A 221 10.48 17.48 -5.15
C TRP A 221 11.01 16.06 -5.05
N ASN A 222 10.14 15.13 -4.70
CA ASN A 222 10.44 13.70 -4.69
C ASN A 222 10.15 13.13 -6.09
N THR A 223 11.17 12.63 -6.77
CA THR A 223 11.03 12.14 -8.16
C THR A 223 10.33 10.79 -8.26
N PHE A 224 10.23 10.06 -7.16
CA PHE A 224 9.56 8.77 -7.13
C PHE A 224 8.04 8.92 -7.01
N THR A 225 7.60 9.78 -6.09
CA THR A 225 6.17 10.07 -5.90
C THR A 225 5.65 11.12 -6.88
N GLU A 226 6.56 11.82 -7.59
CA GLU A 226 6.25 12.96 -8.46
C GLU A 226 5.45 14.08 -7.76
N GLN A 227 5.79 14.33 -6.50
CA GLN A 227 5.11 15.32 -5.65
C GLN A 227 6.10 16.12 -4.80
N TRP A 228 5.63 17.26 -4.28
CA TRP A 228 6.35 18.00 -3.25
C TRP A 228 6.29 17.25 -1.93
N ASP A 229 7.44 17.07 -1.29
CA ASP A 229 7.62 16.20 -0.12
C ASP A 229 7.66 17.04 1.17
N GLU A 230 6.50 17.21 1.78
CA GLU A 230 6.35 18.00 2.98
C GLU A 230 7.16 17.47 4.17
N THR A 231 7.32 16.16 4.28
CA THR A 231 8.11 15.53 5.37
C THR A 231 9.57 15.93 5.29
N LEU A 232 10.16 15.85 4.10
CA LEU A 232 11.55 16.26 3.86
C LEU A 232 11.70 17.78 3.99
N GLU A 233 10.74 18.57 3.51
CA GLU A 233 10.71 20.03 3.66
C GLU A 233 10.74 20.43 5.12
N GLN A 234 9.92 19.85 5.97
CA GLN A 234 9.88 20.13 7.41
C GLN A 234 11.17 19.71 8.11
N LEU A 235 11.76 18.58 7.70
CA LEU A 235 13.03 18.12 8.27
C LEU A 235 14.17 19.12 7.98
N VAL A 236 14.27 19.60 6.75
CA VAL A 236 15.25 20.61 6.36
C VAL A 236 14.98 21.96 7.05
N LEU A 237 13.74 22.40 7.07
CA LEU A 237 13.33 23.65 7.73
C LEU A 237 13.70 23.67 9.23
N THR A 238 13.42 22.56 9.92
CA THR A 238 13.68 22.47 11.37
C THR A 238 15.17 22.59 11.67
N ASN A 239 16.02 22.04 10.81
CA ASN A 239 17.47 21.97 11.05
C ASN A 239 18.24 23.18 10.51
N GLU A 240 17.78 23.85 9.45
CA GLU A 240 18.60 24.82 8.73
C GLU A 240 18.04 26.23 8.64
N ARG A 241 16.75 26.44 8.86
CA ARG A 241 16.09 27.74 8.65
C ARG A 241 16.79 28.90 9.39
N SER A 242 17.30 28.66 10.59
CA SER A 242 17.98 29.69 11.38
C SER A 242 19.28 30.20 10.74
N SER A 243 20.00 29.34 10.01
CA SER A 243 21.27 29.69 9.35
C SER A 243 21.09 30.32 7.96
N TRP A 244 19.91 30.18 7.35
CA TRP A 244 19.69 30.64 5.97
C TRP A 244 19.71 32.17 5.84
N ARG A 245 19.23 32.89 6.86
CA ARG A 245 19.22 34.34 6.83
C ARG A 245 20.64 34.92 6.74
N GLU A 246 21.55 34.41 7.55
CA GLU A 246 22.96 34.78 7.48
C GLU A 246 23.62 34.33 6.17
N ARG A 247 23.27 33.15 5.70
CA ARG A 247 23.88 32.55 4.52
C ARG A 247 23.51 33.21 3.21
N TYR A 248 22.26 33.67 3.09
CA TYR A 248 21.71 34.13 1.81
C TYR A 248 21.39 35.63 1.77
N LEU A 249 20.98 36.24 2.88
CA LEU A 249 20.53 37.62 2.88
C LEU A 249 21.60 38.63 3.30
N THR A 250 22.50 38.28 4.24
CA THR A 250 23.58 39.16 4.67
C THR A 250 24.60 39.44 3.56
N LYS A 251 24.82 38.50 2.68
CA LYS A 251 25.73 38.63 1.52
C LYS A 251 25.17 39.56 0.43
N GLU A 252 23.88 39.68 0.27
CA GLU A 252 23.27 40.65 -0.69
C GLU A 252 23.41 42.09 -0.19
N GLU A 253 23.37 42.34 1.12
CA GLU A 253 23.55 43.67 1.68
C GLU A 253 24.99 44.20 1.56
N GLU A 254 26.00 43.33 1.68
CA GLU A 254 27.41 43.70 1.47
C GLU A 254 27.74 44.11 0.02
N ILE A 255 27.12 43.46 -0.97
CA ILE A 255 27.33 43.78 -2.40
C ILE A 255 26.67 45.10 -2.80
N ILE A 256 25.58 45.52 -2.14
CA ILE A 256 24.86 46.76 -2.42
C ILE A 256 25.59 47.97 -1.81
N HIS A 257 26.40 47.78 -0.77
CA HIS A 257 27.18 48.83 -0.13
C HIS A 257 28.54 49.10 -0.74
N GLU A 258 29.04 48.23 -1.62
CA GLU A 258 30.32 48.41 -2.34
C GLU A 258 30.17 48.99 -3.78
N THR A 259 28.93 49.33 -4.20
CA THR A 259 28.65 49.95 -5.51
C THR A 259 28.18 51.37 -5.35
#